data_2380eaba25728a8720e304af39890895
#
_entry.id   2380eaba25728a8720e304af39890895
#
_cell.length_a   1.000
_cell.length_b   1.000
_cell.length_c   1.000
_cell.angle_alpha   90.00
_cell.angle_beta   90.00
_cell.angle_gamma   90.00
#
_symmetry.space_group_name_H-M   'P 1'
#
loop_
_entity.id
_entity.type
_entity.pdbx_description
1 polymer ?
#
loop_
_entity_poly.entity_id
_entity_poly.type
_entity_poly.pdbx_seq_one_letter_code
_entity_poly.pdbx_strand_id
1 'polypeptide(L)'
;HHFVRRRQRQMCIRDSNPNLNLPLIHAVVTVFDATTGALSALMDGEVLTAKRTGAGSGAATDLLARDDSSQVAILGSGTQARTQLEAVCCVRNITKARVYSPNSGHSQKFVDEMKGFSSVPQDLEAVDTPEEAVTDADIICAATTSSTPVLRYQDLKSGVHINGVGSFQPSMQEIDSETIKNALVFVDSRESALSETGDLTIPIQEGIIGKNHLRAEIGELLENPSLGRNTPDDITFFKSCGVAVQDVVAAGMALEQAKKHNLGRIIRM
;
A
#
# COMPACT_ATOMS: atom_id res chain seq x y z
N HIS A 1 2.10 14.40 -25.65
CA HIS A 1 3.04 13.31 -25.96
C HIS A 1 4.23 13.16 -24.98
N HIS A 2 4.32 13.96 -23.92
CA HIS A 2 5.44 13.87 -22.93
C HIS A 2 5.07 13.18 -21.62
N PHE A 3 3.82 12.82 -21.39
CA PHE A 3 3.37 12.23 -20.11
C PHE A 3 3.77 10.76 -19.91
N VAL A 4 3.93 9.98 -20.95
CA VAL A 4 4.17 8.53 -20.87
C VAL A 4 5.61 8.19 -20.46
N ARG A 5 6.60 9.06 -20.67
CA ARG A 5 8.00 8.80 -20.34
C ARG A 5 8.38 9.04 -18.86
N ARG A 6 7.49 9.58 -18.03
CA ARG A 6 7.79 9.90 -16.63
C ARG A 6 7.72 8.68 -15.69
N ARG A 7 7.02 7.61 -16.04
CA ARG A 7 6.88 6.40 -15.22
C ARG A 7 8.16 5.60 -15.03
N GLN A 8 9.06 5.58 -16.00
CA GLN A 8 10.27 4.74 -15.96
C GLN A 8 11.43 5.32 -15.14
N ARG A 9 11.35 6.52 -14.61
CA ARG A 9 12.46 7.18 -13.89
C ARG A 9 12.36 7.11 -12.37
N GLN A 10 11.30 6.56 -11.82
CA GLN A 10 11.09 6.48 -10.38
C GLN A 10 11.78 5.29 -9.70
N MET A 11 12.27 4.32 -10.44
CA MET A 11 12.91 3.13 -9.84
C MET A 11 14.39 3.05 -10.19
N CYS A 12 15.20 3.83 -9.49
CA CYS A 12 16.61 3.49 -9.34
C CYS A 12 16.75 2.47 -8.20
N ILE A 13 16.25 1.26 -8.42
CA ILE A 13 16.52 0.14 -7.54
C ILE A 13 17.95 -0.30 -7.77
N ARG A 14 18.73 -0.35 -6.70
CA ARG A 14 20.10 -0.87 -6.70
C ARG A 14 20.18 -2.05 -5.75
N ASP A 15 20.04 -3.26 -6.27
CA ASP A 15 19.99 -4.50 -5.49
C ASP A 15 21.24 -4.72 -4.63
N SER A 16 22.37 -4.09 -4.99
CA SER A 16 23.61 -4.12 -4.21
C SER A 16 23.69 -3.10 -3.08
N ASN A 17 22.80 -2.10 -3.04
CA ASN A 17 22.85 -1.04 -2.02
C ASN A 17 22.78 -1.55 -0.57
N PRO A 18 21.96 -2.57 -0.24
CA PRO A 18 21.93 -3.11 1.12
C PRO A 18 23.29 -3.61 1.61
N ASN A 19 24.12 -4.16 0.69
CA ASN A 19 25.47 -4.60 1.03
C ASN A 19 26.42 -3.44 1.40
N LEU A 20 26.03 -2.20 1.05
CA LEU A 20 26.75 -0.97 1.34
C LEU A 20 26.10 -0.16 2.48
N ASN A 21 25.09 -0.70 3.16
CA ASN A 21 24.23 -0.01 4.13
C ASN A 21 23.57 1.26 3.53
N LEU A 22 23.22 1.21 2.26
CA LEU A 22 22.49 2.27 1.56
C LEU A 22 21.04 1.85 1.32
N PRO A 23 20.10 2.80 1.22
CA PRO A 23 18.72 2.52 0.82
C PRO A 23 18.65 1.78 -0.52
N LEU A 24 17.74 0.84 -0.64
CA LEU A 24 17.48 0.12 -1.89
C LEU A 24 16.98 1.07 -2.99
N ILE A 25 16.20 2.07 -2.59
CA ILE A 25 15.59 3.08 -3.45
C ILE A 25 16.12 4.45 -3.06
N HIS A 26 16.56 5.22 -4.04
CA HIS A 26 16.82 6.65 -3.87
C HIS A 26 15.86 7.44 -4.75
N ALA A 27 15.11 8.33 -4.16
CA ALA A 27 14.14 9.14 -4.89
C ALA A 27 14.15 10.59 -4.41
N VAL A 28 13.95 11.51 -5.34
CA VAL A 28 13.77 12.93 -5.07
C VAL A 28 12.49 13.40 -5.75
N VAL A 29 11.65 14.12 -5.02
CA VAL A 29 10.47 14.80 -5.55
C VAL A 29 10.79 16.28 -5.71
N THR A 30 10.55 16.79 -6.92
CA THR A 30 10.66 18.21 -7.25
C THR A 30 9.27 18.80 -7.44
N VAL A 31 9.00 19.91 -6.77
CA VAL A 31 7.73 20.65 -6.90
C VAL A 31 8.00 21.94 -7.64
N PHE A 32 7.25 22.18 -8.71
CA PHE A 32 7.33 23.39 -9.51
C PHE A 32 6.02 24.19 -9.39
N ASP A 33 6.14 25.50 -9.37
CA ASP A 33 5.00 26.38 -9.52
C ASP A 33 4.45 26.27 -10.95
N ALA A 34 3.17 25.95 -11.10
CA ALA A 34 2.57 25.69 -12.39
C ALA A 34 2.42 26.95 -13.27
N THR A 35 2.42 28.13 -12.67
CA THR A 35 2.24 29.43 -13.36
C THR A 35 3.57 29.95 -13.89
N THR A 36 4.62 29.84 -13.07
CA THR A 36 5.93 30.47 -13.36
C THR A 36 6.99 29.49 -13.81
N GLY A 37 6.78 28.18 -13.59
CA GLY A 37 7.78 27.14 -13.82
C GLY A 37 8.93 27.14 -12.81
N ALA A 38 8.88 27.98 -11.78
CA ALA A 38 9.92 28.07 -10.77
C ALA A 38 9.94 26.82 -9.88
N LEU A 39 11.14 26.32 -9.54
CA LEU A 39 11.30 25.25 -8.56
C LEU A 39 10.89 25.76 -7.17
N SER A 40 9.88 25.14 -6.57
CA SER A 40 9.31 25.50 -5.28
C SER A 40 9.84 24.67 -4.13
N ALA A 41 10.18 23.39 -4.36
CA ALA A 41 10.72 22.49 -3.34
C ALA A 41 11.47 21.30 -3.92
N LEU A 42 12.40 20.78 -3.11
CA LEU A 42 12.99 19.44 -3.23
C LEU A 42 12.64 18.66 -1.96
N MET A 43 12.16 17.44 -2.11
CA MET A 43 11.74 16.58 -1.00
C MET A 43 12.34 15.17 -1.14
N ASP A 44 12.47 14.48 -0.01
CA ASP A 44 12.80 13.08 0.01
C ASP A 44 11.66 12.28 -0.62
N GLY A 45 11.95 11.63 -1.74
CA GLY A 45 10.95 10.88 -2.49
C GLY A 45 10.65 9.50 -1.90
N GLU A 46 11.55 8.91 -1.11
CA GLU A 46 11.32 7.63 -0.45
C GLU A 46 10.27 7.78 0.65
N VAL A 47 10.46 8.76 1.53
CA VAL A 47 9.50 9.06 2.61
C VAL A 47 8.14 9.46 2.04
N LEU A 48 8.13 10.34 1.05
CA LEU A 48 6.88 10.79 0.42
C LEU A 48 6.12 9.62 -0.22
N THR A 49 6.81 8.77 -0.98
CA THR A 49 6.21 7.58 -1.61
C THR A 49 5.65 6.62 -0.57
N ALA A 50 6.37 6.37 0.52
CA ALA A 50 5.88 5.49 1.58
C ALA A 50 4.59 6.05 2.21
N LYS A 51 4.58 7.33 2.57
CA LYS A 51 3.42 7.97 3.22
C LYS A 51 2.21 8.05 2.30
N ARG A 52 2.36 8.45 1.00
CA ARG A 52 1.22 8.53 0.08
C ARG A 52 0.66 7.15 -0.28
N THR A 53 1.51 6.12 -0.31
CA THR A 53 1.06 4.73 -0.56
C THR A 53 0.25 4.21 0.63
N GLY A 54 0.73 4.43 1.87
CA GLY A 54 -0.04 4.11 3.07
C GLY A 54 -1.38 4.86 3.09
N ALA A 55 -1.38 6.16 2.78
CA ALA A 55 -2.60 6.97 2.74
C ALA A 55 -3.61 6.45 1.69
N GLY A 56 -3.15 5.96 0.53
CA GLY A 56 -4.01 5.32 -0.46
C GLY A 56 -4.72 4.08 0.07
N SER A 57 -3.96 3.22 0.77
CA SER A 57 -4.54 2.03 1.42
C SER A 57 -5.44 2.40 2.61
N GLY A 58 -5.09 3.45 3.36
CA GLY A 58 -5.97 3.99 4.41
C GLY A 58 -7.31 4.45 3.85
N ALA A 59 -7.31 5.19 2.75
CA ALA A 59 -8.54 5.63 2.06
C ALA A 59 -9.36 4.43 1.54
N ALA A 60 -8.70 3.42 0.95
CA ALA A 60 -9.36 2.20 0.52
C ALA A 60 -9.96 1.42 1.70
N THR A 61 -9.23 1.33 2.80
CA THR A 61 -9.70 0.71 4.04
C THR A 61 -10.92 1.43 4.62
N ASP A 62 -10.91 2.77 4.60
CA ASP A 62 -12.03 3.57 5.09
C ASP A 62 -13.32 3.33 4.30
N LEU A 63 -13.20 3.13 2.99
CA LEU A 63 -14.33 2.90 2.09
C LEU A 63 -14.79 1.43 2.03
N LEU A 64 -13.91 0.47 2.29
CA LEU A 64 -14.13 -0.94 1.96
C LEU A 64 -14.09 -1.89 3.16
N ALA A 65 -13.36 -1.58 4.21
CA ALA A 65 -13.37 -2.41 5.41
C ALA A 65 -14.65 -2.21 6.20
N ARG A 66 -15.08 -3.23 6.94
CA ARG A 66 -16.21 -3.10 7.87
C ARG A 66 -15.89 -2.07 8.96
N ASP A 67 -16.90 -1.37 9.45
CA ASP A 67 -16.75 -0.35 10.50
C ASP A 67 -16.29 -0.95 11.84
N ASP A 68 -16.66 -2.21 12.10
CA ASP A 68 -16.30 -2.96 13.31
C ASP A 68 -14.93 -3.64 13.23
N SER A 69 -14.17 -3.42 12.15
CA SER A 69 -12.83 -4.00 11.97
C SER A 69 -11.89 -3.54 13.08
N SER A 70 -11.27 -4.49 13.77
CA SER A 70 -10.44 -4.23 14.95
C SER A 70 -9.12 -5.01 14.98
N GLN A 71 -8.93 -5.97 14.09
CA GLN A 71 -7.72 -6.79 13.98
C GLN A 71 -7.06 -6.62 12.62
N VAL A 72 -5.76 -6.31 12.60
CA VAL A 72 -4.99 -6.15 11.36
C VAL A 72 -3.81 -7.12 11.29
N ALA A 73 -3.65 -7.73 10.12
CA ALA A 73 -2.46 -8.51 9.77
C ALA A 73 -1.56 -7.73 8.80
N ILE A 74 -0.27 -7.73 9.07
CA ILE A 74 0.76 -7.14 8.21
C ILE A 74 1.66 -8.26 7.69
N LEU A 75 1.66 -8.46 6.39
CA LEU A 75 2.56 -9.38 5.70
C LEU A 75 3.70 -8.57 5.08
N GLY A 76 4.91 -8.78 5.61
CA GLY A 76 6.09 -7.96 5.34
C GLY A 76 6.43 -7.01 6.50
N SER A 77 7.69 -6.58 6.56
CA SER A 77 8.21 -5.73 7.65
C SER A 77 9.04 -4.55 7.14
N GLY A 78 8.86 -4.19 5.86
CA GLY A 78 9.59 -3.08 5.22
C GLY A 78 8.98 -1.70 5.51
N THR A 79 9.48 -0.69 4.81
CA THR A 79 9.01 0.71 4.92
C THR A 79 7.52 0.82 4.60
N GLN A 80 7.05 0.15 3.56
CA GLN A 80 5.63 0.15 3.19
C GLN A 80 4.74 -0.46 4.28
N ALA A 81 5.14 -1.58 4.86
CA ALA A 81 4.39 -2.24 5.93
C ALA A 81 4.10 -1.30 7.13
N ARG A 82 5.07 -0.45 7.49
CA ARG A 82 4.93 0.55 8.56
C ARG A 82 3.87 1.59 8.24
N THR A 83 3.92 2.16 7.05
CA THR A 83 2.96 3.19 6.63
C THR A 83 1.57 2.61 6.38
N GLN A 84 1.48 1.33 5.98
CA GLN A 84 0.20 0.62 5.88
C GLN A 84 -0.45 0.47 7.26
N LEU A 85 0.28 -0.04 8.25
CA LEU A 85 -0.24 -0.20 9.62
C LEU A 85 -0.69 1.16 10.20
N GLU A 86 0.16 2.19 10.08
CA GLU A 86 -0.18 3.54 10.54
C GLU A 86 -1.48 4.06 9.90
N ALA A 87 -1.61 3.93 8.59
CA ALA A 87 -2.77 4.43 7.85
C ALA A 87 -4.07 3.68 8.21
N VAL A 88 -4.01 2.35 8.33
CA VAL A 88 -5.17 1.55 8.77
C VAL A 88 -5.62 1.94 10.16
N CYS A 89 -4.68 2.13 11.10
CA CYS A 89 -4.98 2.57 12.47
C CYS A 89 -5.50 4.02 12.55
N CYS A 90 -5.31 4.84 11.52
CA CYS A 90 -5.90 6.18 11.46
C CYS A 90 -7.39 6.15 11.11
N VAL A 91 -7.86 5.11 10.40
CA VAL A 91 -9.24 5.05 9.86
C VAL A 91 -10.10 3.97 10.52
N ARG A 92 -9.50 3.06 11.29
CA ARG A 92 -10.21 2.03 12.07
C ARG A 92 -9.65 1.94 13.48
N ASN A 93 -10.51 1.60 14.43
CA ASN A 93 -10.12 1.39 15.83
C ASN A 93 -9.46 0.02 16.01
N ILE A 94 -8.20 -0.10 15.58
CA ILE A 94 -7.44 -1.35 15.66
C ILE A 94 -7.02 -1.58 17.10
N THR A 95 -7.41 -2.71 17.66
CA THR A 95 -7.06 -3.13 19.02
C THR A 95 -5.96 -4.17 19.04
N LYS A 96 -5.80 -4.95 17.96
CA LYS A 96 -4.76 -5.97 17.81
C LYS A 96 -4.13 -5.93 16.43
N ALA A 97 -2.80 -6.08 16.39
CA ALA A 97 -2.05 -6.19 15.14
C ALA A 97 -1.06 -7.35 15.20
N ARG A 98 -0.91 -8.07 14.09
CA ARG A 98 0.10 -9.11 13.92
C ARG A 98 0.96 -8.82 12.71
N VAL A 99 2.26 -9.08 12.82
CA VAL A 99 3.18 -8.92 11.70
C VAL A 99 3.94 -10.21 11.43
N TYR A 100 3.99 -10.59 10.18
CA TYR A 100 4.81 -11.68 9.69
C TYR A 100 5.89 -11.18 8.73
N SER A 101 7.07 -11.72 8.87
CA SER A 101 8.18 -11.60 7.90
C SER A 101 8.99 -12.90 7.92
N PRO A 102 9.51 -13.38 6.77
CA PRO A 102 10.36 -14.58 6.74
C PRO A 102 11.60 -14.50 7.63
N ASN A 103 12.04 -13.29 7.95
CA ASN A 103 13.12 -13.05 8.92
C ASN A 103 12.49 -12.54 10.23
N SER A 104 12.53 -13.38 11.26
CA SER A 104 11.97 -13.08 12.58
C SER A 104 12.62 -11.86 13.27
N GLY A 105 13.91 -11.59 13.01
CA GLY A 105 14.57 -10.39 13.49
C GLY A 105 13.98 -9.11 12.86
N HIS A 106 13.51 -9.18 11.61
CA HIS A 106 12.86 -8.04 10.96
C HIS A 106 11.44 -7.81 11.48
N SER A 107 10.67 -8.87 11.74
CA SER A 107 9.34 -8.74 12.35
C SER A 107 9.42 -8.25 13.78
N GLN A 108 10.40 -8.72 14.57
CA GLN A 108 10.61 -8.21 15.94
C GLN A 108 11.01 -6.73 15.94
N LYS A 109 11.93 -6.32 15.07
CA LYS A 109 12.30 -4.91 14.91
C LYS A 109 11.08 -4.05 14.51
N PHE A 110 10.22 -4.56 13.63
CA PHE A 110 8.98 -3.88 13.28
C PHE A 110 8.08 -3.66 14.50
N VAL A 111 7.91 -4.68 15.35
CA VAL A 111 7.14 -4.57 16.60
C VAL A 111 7.74 -3.52 17.51
N ASP A 112 9.05 -3.56 17.74
CA ASP A 112 9.76 -2.64 18.65
C ASP A 112 9.61 -1.16 18.20
N GLU A 113 9.58 -0.92 16.89
CA GLU A 113 9.45 0.43 16.32
C GLU A 113 8.01 0.93 16.25
N MET A 114 7.03 0.03 16.01
CA MET A 114 5.67 0.42 15.70
C MET A 114 4.69 0.30 16.87
N LYS A 115 5.00 -0.52 17.86
CA LYS A 115 4.13 -0.76 19.02
C LYS A 115 3.85 0.52 19.79
N GLY A 116 2.58 0.93 19.83
CA GLY A 116 2.14 2.17 20.46
C GLY A 116 2.57 3.45 19.74
N PHE A 117 3.13 3.35 18.53
CA PHE A 117 3.47 4.51 17.72
C PHE A 117 2.20 5.14 17.13
N SER A 118 1.98 6.44 17.36
CA SER A 118 0.78 7.15 16.88
C SER A 118 -0.51 6.42 17.30
N SER A 119 -1.32 5.97 16.34
CA SER A 119 -2.56 5.23 16.56
C SER A 119 -2.39 3.70 16.59
N VAL A 120 -1.16 3.19 16.46
CA VAL A 120 -0.90 1.74 16.46
C VAL A 120 -1.12 1.16 17.86
N PRO A 121 -1.83 0.01 18.01
CA PRO A 121 -2.14 -0.55 19.30
C PRO A 121 -0.90 -1.03 20.06
N GLN A 122 -1.03 -1.11 21.39
CA GLN A 122 -0.03 -1.76 22.23
C GLN A 122 -0.03 -3.29 22.06
N ASP A 123 -1.14 -3.88 21.60
CA ASP A 123 -1.22 -5.29 21.24
C ASP A 123 -0.76 -5.48 19.79
N LEU A 124 0.55 -5.38 19.59
CA LEU A 124 1.24 -5.69 18.33
C LEU A 124 2.26 -6.79 18.61
N GLU A 125 2.15 -7.89 17.86
CA GLU A 125 3.00 -9.08 18.03
C GLU A 125 3.58 -9.55 16.70
N ALA A 126 4.83 -10.06 16.74
CA ALA A 126 5.43 -10.80 15.64
C ALA A 126 4.99 -12.26 15.72
N VAL A 127 4.67 -12.86 14.58
CA VAL A 127 4.26 -14.26 14.45
C VAL A 127 5.18 -15.01 13.49
N ASP A 128 5.18 -16.34 13.58
CA ASP A 128 6.14 -17.18 12.86
C ASP A 128 5.67 -17.58 11.46
N THR A 129 4.36 -17.52 11.19
CA THR A 129 3.79 -17.91 9.90
C THR A 129 2.81 -16.87 9.37
N PRO A 130 2.64 -16.77 8.03
CA PRO A 130 1.63 -15.88 7.46
C PRO A 130 0.21 -16.31 7.83
N GLU A 131 -0.05 -17.61 8.01
CA GLU A 131 -1.32 -18.14 8.46
C GLU A 131 -1.70 -17.64 9.86
N GLU A 132 -0.74 -17.66 10.81
CA GLU A 132 -0.93 -17.08 12.14
C GLU A 132 -1.24 -15.58 12.09
N ALA A 133 -0.57 -14.85 11.18
CA ALA A 133 -0.81 -13.43 11.03
C ALA A 133 -2.25 -13.15 10.60
N VAL A 134 -2.75 -13.86 9.59
CA VAL A 134 -4.07 -13.60 8.97
C VAL A 134 -5.25 -14.24 9.70
N THR A 135 -4.99 -15.16 10.63
CA THR A 135 -6.05 -15.78 11.43
C THR A 135 -6.87 -14.71 12.16
N ASP A 136 -8.18 -14.71 11.95
CA ASP A 136 -9.15 -13.76 12.50
C ASP A 136 -8.93 -12.27 12.12
N ALA A 137 -8.03 -11.97 11.19
CA ALA A 137 -7.82 -10.61 10.74
C ALA A 137 -9.05 -10.04 10.00
N ASP A 138 -9.44 -8.82 10.35
CA ASP A 138 -10.48 -8.06 9.65
C ASP A 138 -9.89 -7.30 8.46
N ILE A 139 -8.62 -6.90 8.59
CA ILE A 139 -7.88 -6.17 7.57
C ILE A 139 -6.51 -6.84 7.39
N ILE A 140 -6.07 -7.02 6.15
CA ILE A 140 -4.75 -7.57 5.81
C ILE A 140 -4.02 -6.56 4.91
N CYS A 141 -2.76 -6.27 5.23
CA CYS A 141 -1.88 -5.48 4.36
C CYS A 141 -0.72 -6.35 3.88
N ALA A 142 -0.70 -6.68 2.59
CA ALA A 142 0.41 -7.39 1.96
C ALA A 142 1.38 -6.38 1.35
N ALA A 143 2.58 -6.29 1.93
CA ALA A 143 3.63 -5.34 1.57
C ALA A 143 5.00 -6.04 1.54
N THR A 144 5.08 -7.15 0.80
CA THR A 144 6.26 -8.00 0.66
C THR A 144 6.96 -7.80 -0.68
N THR A 145 8.08 -8.44 -0.87
CA THR A 145 8.76 -8.58 -2.16
C THR A 145 8.62 -10.00 -2.71
N SER A 146 7.63 -10.75 -2.26
CA SER A 146 7.43 -12.14 -2.67
C SER A 146 7.05 -12.25 -4.15
N SER A 147 7.58 -13.26 -4.81
CA SER A 147 7.16 -13.65 -6.16
C SER A 147 6.12 -14.78 -6.15
N THR A 148 5.78 -15.29 -4.98
CA THR A 148 4.78 -16.35 -4.77
C THR A 148 3.78 -15.91 -3.70
N PRO A 149 2.51 -16.37 -3.77
CA PRO A 149 1.49 -15.99 -2.81
C PRO A 149 1.91 -16.23 -1.35
N VAL A 150 1.72 -15.21 -0.52
CA VAL A 150 1.91 -15.25 0.93
C VAL A 150 0.58 -15.27 1.66
N LEU A 151 -0.53 -15.21 0.92
CA LEU A 151 -1.90 -15.23 1.39
C LEU A 151 -2.69 -16.23 0.55
N ARG A 152 -3.49 -17.06 1.20
CA ARG A 152 -4.35 -18.06 0.54
C ARG A 152 -5.80 -17.88 0.97
N TYR A 153 -6.71 -18.06 0.03
CA TYR A 153 -8.16 -17.92 0.24
C TYR A 153 -8.69 -18.71 1.44
N GLN A 154 -8.22 -19.93 1.63
CA GLN A 154 -8.67 -20.81 2.71
C GLN A 154 -8.33 -20.32 4.12
N ASP A 155 -7.36 -19.42 4.24
CA ASP A 155 -6.88 -18.88 5.51
C ASP A 155 -7.62 -17.59 5.90
N LEU A 156 -8.52 -17.12 5.02
CA LEU A 156 -9.22 -15.86 5.16
C LEU A 156 -10.52 -15.98 5.96
N LYS A 157 -10.75 -14.99 6.77
CA LYS A 157 -12.03 -14.76 7.42
C LYS A 157 -13.03 -14.14 6.43
N SER A 158 -14.31 -14.54 6.53
CA SER A 158 -15.40 -13.87 5.81
C SER A 158 -15.41 -12.37 6.13
N GLY A 159 -15.66 -11.54 5.13
CA GLY A 159 -15.74 -10.09 5.27
C GLY A 159 -14.41 -9.36 5.43
N VAL A 160 -13.26 -10.01 5.23
CA VAL A 160 -11.94 -9.39 5.30
C VAL A 160 -11.74 -8.33 4.21
N HIS A 161 -10.99 -7.28 4.55
CA HIS A 161 -10.47 -6.29 3.59
C HIS A 161 -8.98 -6.50 3.39
N ILE A 162 -8.49 -6.50 2.15
CA ILE A 162 -7.10 -6.76 1.80
C ILE A 162 -6.53 -5.57 1.03
N ASN A 163 -5.42 -5.00 1.51
CA ASN A 163 -4.59 -4.04 0.80
C ASN A 163 -3.36 -4.77 0.22
N GLY A 164 -3.28 -4.88 -1.10
CA GLY A 164 -2.14 -5.47 -1.82
C GLY A 164 -1.23 -4.38 -2.38
N VAL A 165 0.01 -4.32 -1.87
CA VAL A 165 0.95 -3.23 -2.17
C VAL A 165 2.26 -3.73 -2.76
N GLY A 166 2.75 -4.90 -2.35
CA GLY A 166 4.11 -5.33 -2.64
C GLY A 166 4.34 -5.85 -4.05
N SER A 167 3.33 -6.41 -4.71
CA SER A 167 3.42 -6.84 -6.11
C SER A 167 3.42 -5.62 -7.05
N PHE A 168 4.57 -5.24 -7.59
CA PHE A 168 4.77 -4.10 -8.50
C PHE A 168 5.38 -4.50 -9.85
N GLN A 169 5.47 -5.80 -10.12
CA GLN A 169 5.90 -6.38 -11.39
C GLN A 169 4.98 -7.53 -11.77
N PRO A 170 4.78 -7.79 -13.09
CA PRO A 170 3.89 -8.86 -13.55
C PRO A 170 4.29 -10.28 -13.10
N SER A 171 5.55 -10.47 -12.68
CA SER A 171 6.08 -11.75 -12.18
C SER A 171 5.97 -11.91 -10.66
N MET A 172 5.48 -10.90 -9.94
CA MET A 172 5.33 -10.92 -8.48
C MET A 172 3.87 -11.18 -8.13
N GLN A 173 3.62 -12.10 -7.21
CA GLN A 173 2.27 -12.39 -6.72
C GLN A 173 2.29 -12.56 -5.21
N GLU A 174 1.58 -11.68 -4.49
CA GLU A 174 1.42 -11.78 -3.04
C GLU A 174 0.13 -12.49 -2.65
N ILE A 175 -0.90 -12.32 -3.47
CA ILE A 175 -2.26 -12.81 -3.21
C ILE A 175 -2.57 -13.94 -4.19
N ASP A 176 -3.03 -15.07 -3.71
CA ASP A 176 -3.35 -16.21 -4.57
C ASP A 176 -4.53 -15.93 -5.52
N SER A 177 -4.54 -16.63 -6.65
CA SER A 177 -5.54 -16.42 -7.69
C SER A 177 -6.97 -16.76 -7.21
N GLU A 178 -7.12 -17.66 -6.24
CA GLU A 178 -8.43 -18.02 -5.67
C GLU A 178 -8.99 -16.90 -4.80
N THR A 179 -8.14 -16.20 -4.01
CA THR A 179 -8.54 -15.00 -3.27
C THR A 179 -9.02 -13.92 -4.23
N ILE A 180 -8.24 -13.63 -5.28
CA ILE A 180 -8.61 -12.59 -6.27
C ILE A 180 -9.94 -12.93 -6.96
N LYS A 181 -10.16 -14.18 -7.32
CA LYS A 181 -11.41 -14.67 -7.95
C LYS A 181 -12.64 -14.43 -7.08
N ASN A 182 -12.51 -14.60 -5.77
CA ASN A 182 -13.62 -14.52 -4.83
C ASN A 182 -13.78 -13.12 -4.19
N ALA A 183 -12.85 -12.21 -4.43
CA ALA A 183 -12.89 -10.86 -3.89
C ALA A 183 -13.57 -9.85 -4.85
N LEU A 184 -14.17 -8.82 -4.26
CA LEU A 184 -14.50 -7.59 -4.97
C LEU A 184 -13.23 -6.78 -5.15
N VAL A 185 -12.76 -6.62 -6.39
CA VAL A 185 -11.44 -6.05 -6.70
C VAL A 185 -11.55 -4.57 -7.03
N PHE A 186 -10.81 -3.76 -6.28
CA PHE A 186 -10.66 -2.31 -6.45
C PHE A 186 -9.20 -1.96 -6.73
N VAL A 187 -8.98 -0.89 -7.47
CA VAL A 187 -7.63 -0.46 -7.88
C VAL A 187 -7.50 1.06 -7.78
N ASP A 188 -6.27 1.56 -7.72
CA ASP A 188 -6.01 3.00 -7.88
C ASP A 188 -6.01 3.42 -9.36
N SER A 189 -5.66 2.51 -10.29
CA SER A 189 -5.73 2.71 -11.74
C SER A 189 -5.86 1.35 -12.44
N ARG A 190 -6.91 1.21 -13.25
CA ARG A 190 -7.10 -0.01 -14.08
C ARG A 190 -5.94 -0.24 -15.05
N GLU A 191 -5.46 0.83 -15.67
CA GLU A 191 -4.34 0.76 -16.62
C GLU A 191 -3.07 0.21 -15.96
N SER A 192 -2.71 0.75 -14.79
CA SER A 192 -1.54 0.30 -14.03
C SER A 192 -1.74 -1.12 -13.50
N ALA A 193 -2.86 -1.40 -12.89
CA ALA A 193 -3.17 -2.69 -12.29
C ALA A 193 -3.15 -3.84 -13.31
N LEU A 194 -3.65 -3.60 -14.53
CA LEU A 194 -3.66 -4.60 -15.61
C LEU A 194 -2.31 -4.78 -16.32
N SER A 195 -1.31 -3.98 -16.00
CA SER A 195 0.01 -4.03 -16.66
C SER A 195 1.19 -4.22 -15.71
N GLU A 196 1.06 -3.86 -14.43
CA GLU A 196 2.21 -3.74 -13.54
C GLU A 196 2.25 -4.80 -12.42
N THR A 197 1.13 -5.47 -12.09
CA THR A 197 1.08 -6.38 -10.95
C THR A 197 0.68 -7.81 -11.33
N GLY A 198 1.46 -8.79 -10.82
CA GLY A 198 1.16 -10.20 -10.99
C GLY A 198 -0.08 -10.65 -10.21
N ASP A 199 -0.46 -9.97 -9.13
CA ASP A 199 -1.69 -10.28 -8.38
C ASP A 199 -2.93 -10.28 -9.28
N LEU A 200 -2.94 -9.50 -10.37
CA LEU A 200 -4.04 -9.44 -11.32
C LEU A 200 -3.68 -10.01 -12.69
N THR A 201 -2.47 -9.78 -13.18
CA THR A 201 -2.09 -10.24 -14.52
C THR A 201 -1.93 -11.76 -14.58
N ILE A 202 -1.46 -12.41 -13.52
CA ILE A 202 -1.33 -13.87 -13.47
C ILE A 202 -2.70 -14.55 -13.53
N PRO A 203 -3.68 -14.27 -12.64
CA PRO A 203 -4.98 -14.92 -12.73
C PRO A 203 -5.76 -14.59 -14.02
N ILE A 204 -5.50 -13.44 -14.67
CA ILE A 204 -6.04 -13.13 -16.00
C ILE A 204 -5.39 -14.02 -17.06
N GLN A 205 -4.07 -14.21 -17.05
CA GLN A 205 -3.36 -15.07 -18.00
C GLN A 205 -3.74 -16.54 -17.84
N GLU A 206 -4.00 -16.98 -16.62
CA GLU A 206 -4.48 -18.31 -16.29
C GLU A 206 -5.96 -18.54 -16.64
N GLY A 207 -6.69 -17.49 -17.04
CA GLY A 207 -8.11 -17.55 -17.35
C GLY A 207 -9.03 -17.74 -16.13
N ILE A 208 -8.50 -17.50 -14.91
CA ILE A 208 -9.26 -17.62 -13.65
C ILE A 208 -10.22 -16.44 -13.52
N ILE A 209 -9.79 -15.25 -13.92
CA ILE A 209 -10.61 -14.03 -13.98
C ILE A 209 -10.49 -13.35 -15.35
N GLY A 210 -11.46 -12.53 -15.71
CA GLY A 210 -11.39 -11.63 -16.87
C GLY A 210 -11.00 -10.20 -16.47
N LYS A 211 -10.65 -9.35 -17.44
CA LYS A 211 -10.37 -7.93 -17.18
C LYS A 211 -11.55 -7.16 -16.60
N ASN A 212 -12.76 -7.62 -16.85
CA ASN A 212 -14.01 -7.08 -16.29
C ASN A 212 -14.24 -7.46 -14.81
N HIS A 213 -13.35 -8.26 -14.22
CA HIS A 213 -13.42 -8.61 -12.80
C HIS A 213 -13.10 -7.41 -11.89
N LEU A 214 -12.36 -6.41 -12.39
CA LEU A 214 -12.06 -5.18 -11.67
C LEU A 214 -13.35 -4.35 -11.52
N ARG A 215 -13.82 -4.22 -10.27
CA ARG A 215 -15.10 -3.58 -9.97
C ARG A 215 -15.07 -2.08 -10.16
N ALA A 216 -14.11 -1.39 -9.52
CA ALA A 216 -13.99 0.06 -9.61
C ALA A 216 -12.56 0.56 -9.34
N GLU A 217 -12.26 1.75 -9.82
CA GLU A 217 -11.17 2.56 -9.29
C GLU A 217 -11.62 3.24 -7.98
N ILE A 218 -10.67 3.51 -7.08
CA ILE A 218 -10.99 4.11 -5.78
C ILE A 218 -11.66 5.48 -5.92
N GLY A 219 -11.33 6.23 -6.99
CA GLY A 219 -11.98 7.50 -7.32
C GLY A 219 -13.45 7.33 -7.68
N GLU A 220 -13.77 6.30 -8.48
CA GLU A 220 -15.18 5.98 -8.83
C GLU A 220 -15.99 5.58 -7.59
N LEU A 221 -15.35 4.86 -6.66
CA LEU A 221 -15.98 4.47 -5.40
C LEU A 221 -16.28 5.68 -4.50
N LEU A 222 -15.41 6.70 -4.48
CA LEU A 222 -15.66 7.94 -3.76
C LEU A 222 -16.87 8.71 -4.33
N GLU A 223 -17.04 8.70 -5.65
CA GLU A 223 -18.20 9.33 -6.32
C GLU A 223 -19.49 8.50 -6.16
N ASN A 224 -19.37 7.17 -6.14
CA ASN A 224 -20.49 6.25 -6.03
C ASN A 224 -20.22 5.12 -5.00
N PRO A 225 -20.50 5.34 -3.71
CA PRO A 225 -20.30 4.34 -2.66
C PRO A 225 -21.03 3.01 -2.86
N SER A 226 -22.08 2.97 -3.70
CA SER A 226 -22.80 1.72 -4.01
C SER A 226 -21.96 0.69 -4.79
N LEU A 227 -20.81 1.10 -5.33
CA LEU A 227 -19.85 0.21 -5.97
C LEU A 227 -19.04 -0.61 -4.93
N GLY A 228 -19.07 -0.24 -3.67
CA GLY A 228 -18.33 -0.88 -2.60
C GLY A 228 -18.82 -2.27 -2.23
N ARG A 229 -18.66 -2.61 -0.98
CA ARG A 229 -19.11 -3.85 -0.36
C ARG A 229 -20.65 -3.97 -0.44
N ASN A 230 -21.16 -5.11 -0.85
CA ASN A 230 -22.61 -5.34 -0.92
C ASN A 230 -23.13 -5.96 0.40
N THR A 231 -22.33 -6.84 1.02
CA THR A 231 -22.67 -7.54 2.26
C THR A 231 -21.49 -7.50 3.24
N PRO A 232 -21.72 -7.69 4.55
CA PRO A 232 -20.63 -7.79 5.52
C PRO A 232 -19.67 -8.95 5.25
N ASP A 233 -20.12 -9.99 4.55
CA ASP A 233 -19.36 -11.20 4.26
C ASP A 233 -18.47 -11.08 3.02
N ASP A 234 -18.65 -10.06 2.18
CA ASP A 234 -17.82 -9.87 0.99
C ASP A 234 -16.35 -9.73 1.37
N ILE A 235 -15.48 -10.41 0.65
CA ILE A 235 -14.05 -10.13 0.67
C ILE A 235 -13.79 -8.95 -0.28
N THR A 236 -13.07 -7.94 0.17
CA THR A 236 -12.68 -6.80 -0.66
C THR A 236 -11.16 -6.75 -0.81
N PHE A 237 -10.69 -6.53 -2.02
CA PHE A 237 -9.26 -6.40 -2.32
C PHE A 237 -8.99 -5.07 -3.01
N PHE A 238 -8.12 -4.26 -2.42
CA PHE A 238 -7.59 -3.05 -3.04
C PHE A 238 -6.17 -3.28 -3.51
N LYS A 239 -5.92 -3.13 -4.81
CA LYS A 239 -4.57 -3.16 -5.38
C LYS A 239 -4.04 -1.75 -5.57
N SER A 240 -2.97 -1.44 -4.86
CA SER A 240 -2.22 -0.20 -5.01
C SER A 240 -1.04 -0.39 -5.97
N CYS A 241 -1.03 0.31 -7.09
CA CYS A 241 0.10 0.42 -8.02
C CYS A 241 0.78 1.79 -7.90
N GLY A 242 0.05 2.77 -7.38
CA GLY A 242 0.47 4.15 -7.27
C GLY A 242 0.21 4.93 -8.56
N VAL A 243 -0.33 6.13 -8.41
CA VAL A 243 -0.61 7.05 -9.51
C VAL A 243 0.04 8.40 -9.24
N ALA A 244 0.51 9.08 -10.29
CA ALA A 244 1.27 10.33 -10.18
C ALA A 244 0.51 11.44 -9.43
N VAL A 245 -0.82 11.44 -9.48
CA VAL A 245 -1.64 12.43 -8.76
C VAL A 245 -1.47 12.31 -7.23
N GLN A 246 -1.25 11.11 -6.71
CA GLN A 246 -1.00 10.91 -5.27
C GLN A 246 0.29 11.60 -4.84
N ASP A 247 1.35 11.52 -5.67
CA ASP A 247 2.63 12.21 -5.40
C ASP A 247 2.46 13.73 -5.45
N VAL A 248 1.69 14.25 -6.42
CA VAL A 248 1.42 15.69 -6.56
C VAL A 248 0.68 16.22 -5.33
N VAL A 249 -0.38 15.55 -4.90
CA VAL A 249 -1.18 15.96 -3.74
C VAL A 249 -0.35 15.88 -2.46
N ALA A 250 0.34 14.76 -2.23
CA ALA A 250 1.17 14.57 -1.04
C ALA A 250 2.31 15.59 -0.95
N ALA A 251 2.99 15.87 -2.07
CA ALA A 251 4.04 16.87 -2.12
C ALA A 251 3.52 18.30 -1.88
N GLY A 252 2.35 18.64 -2.44
CA GLY A 252 1.66 19.90 -2.19
C GLY A 252 1.33 20.10 -0.71
N MET A 253 0.70 19.11 -0.10
CA MET A 253 0.38 19.12 1.34
C MET A 253 1.64 19.22 2.21
N ALA A 254 2.69 18.47 1.90
CA ALA A 254 3.94 18.52 2.62
C ALA A 254 4.60 19.91 2.54
N LEU A 255 4.58 20.53 1.35
CA LEU A 255 5.11 21.89 1.16
C LEU A 255 4.32 22.93 1.95
N GLU A 256 2.99 22.85 1.96
CA GLU A 256 2.14 23.76 2.73
C GLU A 256 2.42 23.64 4.23
N GLN A 257 2.49 22.41 4.76
CA GLN A 257 2.79 22.17 6.16
C GLN A 257 4.23 22.64 6.53
N ALA A 258 5.21 22.40 5.66
CA ALA A 258 6.56 22.85 5.86
C ALA A 258 6.62 24.39 5.96
N LYS A 259 5.92 25.12 5.09
CA LYS A 259 5.82 26.59 5.15
C LYS A 259 5.15 27.07 6.44
N LYS A 260 4.01 26.44 6.81
CA LYS A 260 3.24 26.79 8.01
C LYS A 260 4.03 26.61 9.31
N HIS A 261 4.86 25.60 9.38
CA HIS A 261 5.63 25.23 10.57
C HIS A 261 7.11 25.64 10.49
N ASN A 262 7.52 26.39 9.45
CA ASN A 262 8.91 26.81 9.22
C ASN A 262 9.90 25.63 9.19
N LEU A 263 9.51 24.52 8.55
CA LEU A 263 10.35 23.33 8.38
C LEU A 263 11.15 23.41 7.08
N GLY A 264 12.32 22.75 7.08
CA GLY A 264 13.19 22.68 5.91
C GLY A 264 14.22 23.80 5.87
N ARG A 265 14.89 23.95 4.71
CA ARG A 265 15.89 25.01 4.46
C ARG A 265 15.48 25.81 3.23
N ILE A 266 15.53 27.13 3.35
CA ILE A 266 15.32 28.03 2.21
C ILE A 266 16.66 28.18 1.46
N ILE A 267 16.65 27.80 0.18
CA ILE A 267 17.80 27.95 -0.72
C ILE A 267 17.44 29.05 -1.73
N ARG A 268 18.27 30.02 -1.85
CA ARG A 268 18.17 31.05 -2.92
C ARG A 268 19.07 30.60 -4.06
N MET A 269 18.48 30.43 -5.24
CA MET A 269 19.19 30.11 -6.47
C MET A 269 19.36 31.37 -7.29
#